data_5530a0073ef8431b9e49dc2fe3787011
#
_entry.id   5530a0073ef8431b9e49dc2fe3787011
#
_cell.length_a   1.000
_cell.length_b   1.000
_cell.length_c   1.000
_cell.angle_alpha   90.00
_cell.angle_beta   90.00
_cell.angle_gamma   90.00
#
_symmetry.space_group_name_H-M   'P 1'
#
loop_
_entity.id
_entity.type
_entity.pdbx_description
1 polymer ?
#
loop_
_entity_poly.entity_id
_entity_poly.type
_entity_poly.pdbx_seq_one_letter_code
_entity_poly.pdbx_strand_id
1 'polypeptide(L)'
;MLRKKLAMLLAVVMVAGTVVGCGSGDDSAKKDEPATAPAADDSTSEPAADDNTSEPAEDESTGDDESAGDTGSSSGELIKVGIINNDPNESGYRTANDADLKKTFTKENGYDASFAYSMKNDEQITAAQKFIQDGVDYLLISAADTAGWESVLTDAQTEGIGVILFDRTIDAPEDLYAASIVSDMEKEGQTAVDWLTDQKLDKYQIIHLQGAMGTAAQQGRTKALEEAVAANDNWEYVGEPQTAEWNAEKAQQIVQAAIDSGKEFNVIYAENDDMAKGAVAALDKANISHGVDKDVIIMGFDCNKWALEELKAGNWNYDGQCNPFQSKYISDVIKELEAGNTLSEKTIVMEEKGFDAKTITDQDIEDFGI
;
A
#
# COMPACT_ATOMS: atom_id res chain seq x y z
N MET A 1 -7.40 9.10 33.68
CA MET A 1 -8.47 9.38 34.66
C MET A 1 -9.38 10.47 34.14
N LEU A 2 -10.66 10.22 34.13
CA LEU A 2 -11.80 11.11 33.93
C LEU A 2 -12.12 11.46 32.46
N ARG A 3 -12.76 10.52 31.76
CA ARG A 3 -13.52 10.79 30.53
C ARG A 3 -14.67 11.72 30.83
N LYS A 4 -14.60 12.99 30.43
CA LYS A 4 -15.73 13.92 30.50
C LYS A 4 -16.66 13.67 29.32
N LYS A 5 -17.76 12.94 29.56
CA LYS A 5 -18.89 12.89 28.63
C LYS A 5 -19.53 14.28 28.56
N LEU A 6 -19.34 14.97 27.45
CA LEU A 6 -20.10 16.21 27.18
C LEU A 6 -21.30 15.83 26.29
N ALA A 7 -22.43 15.65 26.91
CA ALA A 7 -23.72 15.46 26.22
C ALA A 7 -24.20 16.82 25.70
N MET A 8 -24.20 17.01 24.40
CA MET A 8 -24.80 18.18 23.75
C MET A 8 -26.20 17.82 23.28
N LEU A 9 -27.19 18.40 23.92
CA LEU A 9 -28.61 18.34 23.52
C LEU A 9 -28.79 19.16 22.23
N LEU A 10 -29.14 18.49 21.12
CA LEU A 10 -29.64 19.18 19.94
C LEU A 10 -31.16 19.08 19.88
N ALA A 11 -31.81 20.25 19.90
CA ALA A 11 -33.24 20.43 19.74
C ALA A 11 -33.65 20.18 18.28
N VAL A 12 -34.60 19.28 18.08
CA VAL A 12 -35.24 19.00 16.79
C VAL A 12 -36.26 20.08 16.49
N VAL A 13 -36.12 20.79 15.37
CA VAL A 13 -37.21 21.60 14.79
C VAL A 13 -37.70 20.86 13.55
N MET A 14 -38.91 20.31 13.64
CA MET A 14 -39.66 19.79 12.50
C MET A 14 -40.30 20.95 11.73
N VAL A 15 -40.08 21.03 10.44
CA VAL A 15 -40.94 21.78 9.52
C VAL A 15 -41.51 20.81 8.51
N ALA A 16 -42.82 20.62 8.57
CA ALA A 16 -43.59 19.88 7.58
C ALA A 16 -43.93 20.78 6.40
N GLY A 17 -43.72 20.28 5.19
CA GLY A 17 -44.13 20.94 3.94
C GLY A 17 -44.54 19.89 2.91
N THR A 18 -45.85 19.73 2.75
CA THR A 18 -46.51 18.93 1.70
C THR A 18 -46.62 19.71 0.42
N VAL A 19 -46.28 19.11 -0.73
CA VAL A 19 -46.95 19.44 -2.02
C VAL A 19 -47.03 18.18 -2.91
N VAL A 20 -48.23 17.96 -3.39
CA VAL A 20 -48.74 16.94 -4.29
C VAL A 20 -48.44 17.35 -5.74
N GLY A 21 -48.21 16.39 -6.64
CA GLY A 21 -48.14 16.60 -8.06
C GLY A 21 -48.13 15.30 -8.85
N CYS A 22 -49.32 14.91 -9.36
CA CYS A 22 -49.55 13.78 -10.26
C CYS A 22 -49.04 14.01 -11.69
N GLY A 23 -48.71 12.94 -12.41
CA GLY A 23 -48.53 12.95 -13.86
C GLY A 23 -48.14 11.57 -14.41
N SER A 24 -49.16 10.93 -15.00
CA SER A 24 -49.22 9.58 -15.61
C SER A 24 -48.57 9.48 -16.99
N GLY A 25 -48.34 8.20 -17.42
CA GLY A 25 -48.16 7.73 -18.81
C GLY A 25 -47.17 6.56 -18.87
N ASP A 26 -47.51 5.33 -18.78
CA ASP A 26 -48.01 4.29 -19.71
C ASP A 26 -47.08 4.13 -20.93
N ASP A 27 -46.54 2.98 -21.27
CA ASP A 27 -47.05 1.65 -21.60
C ASP A 27 -45.94 0.68 -22.09
N SER A 28 -46.14 -0.63 -21.88
CA SER A 28 -45.77 -1.80 -22.71
C SER A 28 -44.41 -2.47 -22.55
N ALA A 29 -44.32 -3.45 -21.71
CA ALA A 29 -44.39 -4.91 -21.90
C ALA A 29 -43.59 -5.53 -23.05
N LYS A 30 -42.65 -6.44 -22.72
CA LYS A 30 -42.70 -7.86 -23.12
C LYS A 30 -41.72 -8.74 -22.31
N LYS A 31 -42.30 -9.81 -21.85
CA LYS A 31 -41.69 -11.01 -21.27
C LYS A 31 -40.85 -11.76 -22.30
N ASP A 32 -39.83 -12.49 -21.84
CA ASP A 32 -39.66 -13.94 -22.02
C ASP A 32 -38.53 -14.50 -21.13
N GLU A 33 -38.88 -15.39 -20.27
CA GLU A 33 -38.14 -16.48 -19.66
C GLU A 33 -38.64 -17.80 -20.26
N PRO A 34 -38.08 -19.00 -19.97
CA PRO A 34 -36.82 -19.50 -19.46
C PRO A 34 -36.26 -20.71 -20.28
N ALA A 35 -35.05 -21.19 -19.99
CA ALA A 35 -34.67 -22.58 -20.18
C ALA A 35 -33.48 -23.03 -19.31
N THR A 36 -33.77 -23.74 -18.26
CA THR A 36 -33.42 -25.12 -17.84
C THR A 36 -31.96 -25.54 -17.82
N ALA A 37 -31.57 -25.88 -16.61
CA ALA A 37 -30.39 -26.71 -16.27
C ALA A 37 -30.59 -28.18 -16.69
N PRO A 38 -29.53 -29.00 -16.67
CA PRO A 38 -29.68 -30.28 -15.96
C PRO A 38 -28.59 -30.55 -14.90
N ALA A 39 -29.01 -31.35 -13.96
CA ALA A 39 -28.37 -31.77 -12.74
C ALA A 39 -27.54 -33.05 -12.90
N ALA A 40 -26.61 -33.19 -11.93
CA ALA A 40 -26.16 -34.39 -11.23
C ALA A 40 -25.33 -35.46 -11.96
N ASP A 41 -24.15 -35.79 -11.42
CA ASP A 41 -23.98 -37.13 -10.88
C ASP A 41 -22.96 -37.19 -9.75
N ASP A 42 -23.22 -38.05 -8.83
CA ASP A 42 -22.71 -38.39 -7.53
C ASP A 42 -21.54 -39.39 -7.65
N SER A 43 -20.48 -39.25 -6.84
CA SER A 43 -19.80 -40.44 -6.28
C SER A 43 -18.97 -40.11 -5.05
N THR A 44 -19.48 -40.58 -3.95
CA THR A 44 -18.90 -40.84 -2.63
C THR A 44 -17.63 -41.67 -2.67
N SER A 45 -16.66 -41.36 -1.80
CA SER A 45 -15.93 -42.34 -0.97
C SER A 45 -15.07 -41.65 0.09
N GLU A 46 -15.50 -41.70 1.35
CA GLU A 46 -14.65 -41.98 2.53
C GLU A 46 -14.50 -43.51 2.69
N PRO A 47 -13.50 -44.06 3.44
CA PRO A 47 -13.19 -43.78 4.83
C PRO A 47 -11.71 -43.96 5.23
N ALA A 48 -11.24 -43.54 6.36
CA ALA A 48 -11.08 -44.23 7.64
C ALA A 48 -10.08 -43.51 8.57
N ALA A 49 -10.51 -43.43 9.81
CA ALA A 49 -9.72 -43.00 10.98
C ALA A 49 -8.60 -43.96 11.32
N ASP A 50 -7.51 -43.44 11.95
CA ASP A 50 -6.80 -44.20 12.96
C ASP A 50 -6.33 -43.31 14.12
N ASP A 51 -6.67 -43.81 15.28
CA ASP A 51 -6.51 -43.31 16.62
C ASP A 51 -5.11 -43.66 17.14
N ASN A 52 -4.40 -42.73 17.78
CA ASN A 52 -3.47 -43.12 18.82
C ASN A 52 -3.21 -42.04 19.86
N THR A 53 -3.88 -42.19 21.00
CA THR A 53 -3.64 -41.59 22.30
C THR A 53 -2.33 -42.06 22.91
N SER A 54 -1.58 -41.09 23.52
CA SER A 54 -0.84 -41.36 24.77
C SER A 54 -0.32 -40.06 25.41
N GLU A 55 -0.92 -39.62 26.49
CA GLU A 55 -0.32 -39.01 27.67
C GLU A 55 -0.07 -40.08 28.73
N PRO A 56 0.63 -39.88 29.90
CA PRO A 56 1.36 -38.72 30.42
C PRO A 56 2.72 -39.07 31.07
N ALA A 57 3.49 -38.05 31.53
CA ALA A 57 4.27 -38.22 32.80
C ALA A 57 4.70 -36.83 33.31
N GLU A 58 4.24 -36.51 34.51
CA GLU A 58 4.73 -35.46 35.40
C GLU A 58 6.16 -35.79 35.90
N ASP A 59 7.00 -34.77 36.09
CA ASP A 59 8.03 -34.80 37.11
C ASP A 59 8.29 -33.39 37.67
N GLU A 60 8.09 -33.27 38.96
CA GLU A 60 8.38 -32.09 39.77
C GLU A 60 9.88 -32.01 40.07
N SER A 61 10.45 -30.78 39.96
CA SER A 61 11.62 -30.43 40.75
C SER A 61 11.68 -28.96 41.07
N THR A 62 11.56 -28.67 42.33
CA THR A 62 11.72 -27.39 43.04
C THR A 62 13.17 -26.90 42.98
N GLY A 63 13.34 -25.59 42.90
CA GLY A 63 14.62 -24.92 43.15
C GLY A 63 14.50 -23.43 43.06
N ASP A 64 14.36 -22.74 44.23
CA ASP A 64 14.47 -21.29 44.44
C ASP A 64 15.80 -20.73 43.95
N ASP A 65 15.87 -19.55 43.37
CA ASP A 65 16.53 -18.40 43.98
C ASP A 65 16.34 -17.08 43.19
N GLU A 66 16.28 -16.02 43.91
CA GLU A 66 15.99 -14.63 43.62
C GLU A 66 16.86 -13.98 42.54
N SER A 67 16.29 -13.08 41.70
CA SER A 67 16.72 -11.68 41.70
C SER A 67 15.75 -10.80 40.93
N ALA A 68 15.24 -9.81 41.60
CA ALA A 68 14.38 -8.77 41.12
C ALA A 68 15.01 -7.93 40.02
N GLY A 69 14.28 -7.77 38.92
CA GLY A 69 14.40 -6.67 37.99
C GLY A 69 12.98 -6.21 37.68
N ASP A 70 12.50 -5.31 38.55
CA ASP A 70 11.23 -4.59 38.38
C ASP A 70 11.33 -3.70 37.13
N THR A 71 10.93 -4.21 35.98
CA THR A 71 10.52 -3.38 34.87
C THR A 71 9.02 -3.21 34.98
N GLY A 72 8.62 -2.06 35.52
CA GLY A 72 7.25 -1.66 35.75
C GLY A 72 6.40 -1.87 34.51
N SER A 73 5.66 -2.96 34.51
CA SER A 73 4.48 -3.13 33.67
C SER A 73 3.43 -2.17 34.20
N SER A 74 3.27 -1.02 33.53
CA SER A 74 2.11 -0.17 33.75
C SER A 74 0.89 -0.99 33.33
N SER A 75 0.03 -1.36 34.26
CA SER A 75 -1.29 -1.92 34.03
C SER A 75 -2.26 -0.85 33.46
N GLY A 76 -1.84 -0.20 32.37
CA GLY A 76 -2.68 0.65 31.55
C GLY A 76 -3.54 -0.22 30.61
N GLU A 77 -4.76 0.22 30.33
CA GLU A 77 -5.56 -0.35 29.26
C GLU A 77 -4.76 -0.26 27.94
N LEU A 78 -4.71 -1.36 27.16
CA LEU A 78 -4.03 -1.36 25.87
C LEU A 78 -4.74 -0.42 24.89
N ILE A 79 -3.99 0.30 24.10
CA ILE A 79 -4.53 1.14 23.03
C ILE A 79 -4.99 0.22 21.89
N LYS A 80 -6.28 0.27 21.57
CA LYS A 80 -6.89 -0.53 20.51
C LYS A 80 -6.65 0.13 19.14
N VAL A 81 -6.02 -0.59 18.24
CA VAL A 81 -5.64 -0.08 16.92
C VAL A 81 -6.19 -0.96 15.82
N GLY A 82 -7.03 -0.39 14.95
CA GLY A 82 -7.44 -1.01 13.69
C GLY A 82 -6.49 -0.59 12.58
N ILE A 83 -5.84 -1.55 11.92
CA ILE A 83 -4.86 -1.28 10.86
C ILE A 83 -5.38 -1.83 9.54
N ILE A 84 -5.59 -0.93 8.58
CA ILE A 84 -6.02 -1.25 7.22
C ILE A 84 -4.82 -1.09 6.31
N ASN A 85 -4.45 -2.18 5.63
CA ASN A 85 -3.32 -2.22 4.73
C ASN A 85 -3.66 -3.00 3.46
N ASN A 86 -2.81 -2.90 2.44
CA ASN A 86 -2.89 -3.76 1.28
C ASN A 86 -2.36 -5.17 1.60
N ASP A 87 -2.56 -6.14 0.70
CA ASP A 87 -2.11 -7.52 0.91
C ASP A 87 -0.58 -7.56 1.07
N PRO A 88 -0.05 -8.17 2.14
CA PRO A 88 1.40 -8.29 2.34
C PRO A 88 2.16 -8.97 1.19
N ASN A 89 1.45 -9.74 0.35
CA ASN A 89 2.03 -10.40 -0.83
C ASN A 89 1.94 -9.55 -2.11
N GLU A 90 1.47 -8.29 -2.02
CA GLU A 90 1.37 -7.39 -3.18
C GLU A 90 2.75 -7.12 -3.80
N SER A 91 3.74 -6.85 -2.95
CA SER A 91 5.11 -6.49 -3.36
C SER A 91 6.10 -6.69 -2.21
N GLY A 92 7.40 -6.60 -2.51
CA GLY A 92 8.46 -6.59 -1.50
C GLY A 92 8.29 -5.45 -0.48
N TYR A 93 7.98 -4.25 -0.98
CA TYR A 93 7.64 -3.09 -0.13
C TYR A 93 6.53 -3.43 0.88
N ARG A 94 5.42 -4.02 0.41
CA ARG A 94 4.28 -4.31 1.28
C ARG A 94 4.58 -5.38 2.32
N THR A 95 5.40 -6.39 1.97
CA THR A 95 5.89 -7.39 2.92
C THR A 95 6.71 -6.74 4.04
N ALA A 96 7.63 -5.83 3.70
CA ALA A 96 8.46 -5.11 4.67
C ALA A 96 7.63 -4.16 5.57
N ASN A 97 6.68 -3.42 4.97
CA ASN A 97 5.78 -2.52 5.69
C ASN A 97 4.90 -3.26 6.70
N ASP A 98 4.29 -4.40 6.31
CA ASP A 98 3.49 -5.22 7.20
C ASP A 98 4.31 -5.80 8.36
N ALA A 99 5.54 -6.25 8.08
CA ALA A 99 6.45 -6.76 9.11
C ALA A 99 6.84 -5.66 10.12
N ASP A 100 7.08 -4.44 9.67
CA ASP A 100 7.39 -3.27 10.50
C ASP A 100 6.21 -2.91 11.41
N LEU A 101 5.00 -2.87 10.87
CA LEU A 101 3.78 -2.63 11.65
C LEU A 101 3.54 -3.71 12.71
N LYS A 102 3.66 -5.00 12.35
CA LYS A 102 3.48 -6.13 13.28
C LYS A 102 4.52 -6.15 14.39
N LYS A 103 5.73 -5.70 14.10
CA LYS A 103 6.80 -5.60 15.12
C LYS A 103 6.51 -4.48 16.13
N THR A 104 5.90 -3.39 15.71
CA THR A 104 5.64 -2.22 16.55
C THR A 104 4.33 -2.32 17.31
N PHE A 105 3.24 -2.73 16.66
CA PHE A 105 1.90 -2.74 17.26
C PHE A 105 1.61 -4.07 17.94
N THR A 106 2.30 -4.32 19.07
CA THR A 106 2.18 -5.52 19.90
C THR A 106 1.66 -5.18 21.30
N LYS A 107 1.17 -6.20 22.03
CA LYS A 107 0.72 -6.03 23.42
C LYS A 107 1.86 -5.64 24.36
N GLU A 108 3.07 -6.11 24.11
CA GLU A 108 4.26 -5.74 24.86
C GLU A 108 4.58 -4.25 24.71
N ASN A 109 4.26 -3.67 23.56
CA ASN A 109 4.44 -2.24 23.27
C ASN A 109 3.21 -1.38 23.68
N GLY A 110 2.18 -1.99 24.30
CA GLY A 110 1.00 -1.29 24.79
C GLY A 110 -0.16 -1.22 23.81
N TYR A 111 -0.16 -1.99 22.72
CA TYR A 111 -1.19 -1.97 21.69
C TYR A 111 -1.99 -3.28 21.63
N ASP A 112 -3.29 -3.18 21.41
CA ASP A 112 -4.17 -4.29 21.00
C ASP A 112 -4.57 -4.06 19.54
N ALA A 113 -3.72 -4.53 18.63
CA ALA A 113 -3.83 -4.26 17.19
C ALA A 113 -4.60 -5.36 16.47
N SER A 114 -5.49 -4.94 15.57
CA SER A 114 -6.20 -5.79 14.62
C SER A 114 -5.91 -5.34 13.20
N PHE A 115 -5.64 -6.29 12.30
CA PHE A 115 -5.27 -6.02 10.92
C PHE A 115 -6.38 -6.43 9.96
N ALA A 116 -6.59 -5.63 8.92
CA ALA A 116 -7.43 -5.94 7.77
C ALA A 116 -6.65 -5.66 6.49
N TYR A 117 -6.68 -6.61 5.56
CA TYR A 117 -5.93 -6.54 4.30
C TYR A 117 -6.88 -6.64 3.11
N SER A 118 -6.77 -5.71 2.19
CA SER A 118 -7.43 -5.79 0.88
C SER A 118 -6.80 -4.83 -0.11
N MET A 119 -6.74 -5.24 -1.37
CA MET A 119 -6.37 -4.41 -2.51
C MET A 119 -7.60 -3.73 -3.16
N LYS A 120 -8.77 -3.83 -2.51
CA LYS A 120 -10.00 -3.22 -2.99
C LYS A 120 -10.48 -2.16 -2.01
N ASN A 121 -10.69 -0.97 -2.52
CA ASN A 121 -11.05 0.19 -1.72
C ASN A 121 -12.37 0.01 -0.94
N ASP A 122 -13.38 -0.58 -1.56
CA ASP A 122 -14.67 -0.85 -0.93
C ASP A 122 -14.58 -1.86 0.24
N GLU A 123 -13.70 -2.85 0.12
CA GLU A 123 -13.41 -3.80 1.21
C GLU A 123 -12.64 -3.12 2.35
N GLN A 124 -11.69 -2.22 2.04
CA GLN A 124 -10.98 -1.42 3.05
C GLN A 124 -11.92 -0.46 3.79
N ILE A 125 -12.82 0.22 3.08
CA ILE A 125 -13.85 1.09 3.69
C ILE A 125 -14.78 0.27 4.59
N THR A 126 -15.17 -0.93 4.17
CA THR A 126 -15.98 -1.85 5.00
C THR A 126 -15.22 -2.27 6.27
N ALA A 127 -13.93 -2.54 6.16
CA ALA A 127 -13.08 -2.86 7.31
C ALA A 127 -12.96 -1.66 8.27
N ALA A 128 -12.85 -0.44 7.75
CA ALA A 128 -12.86 0.78 8.56
C ALA A 128 -14.17 0.93 9.35
N GLN A 129 -15.31 0.75 8.71
CA GLN A 129 -16.62 0.76 9.36
C GLN A 129 -16.71 -0.28 10.47
N LYS A 130 -16.16 -1.48 10.24
CA LYS A 130 -16.12 -2.52 11.27
C LYS A 130 -15.25 -2.12 12.45
N PHE A 131 -14.05 -1.59 12.25
CA PHE A 131 -13.18 -1.12 13.32
C PHE A 131 -13.80 0.01 14.13
N ILE A 132 -14.54 0.94 13.48
CA ILE A 132 -15.32 1.98 14.14
C ILE A 132 -16.38 1.35 15.06
N GLN A 133 -17.14 0.35 14.58
CA GLN A 133 -18.15 -0.37 15.37
C GLN A 133 -17.53 -1.16 16.53
N ASP A 134 -16.34 -1.73 16.34
CA ASP A 134 -15.58 -2.47 17.36
C ASP A 134 -15.00 -1.52 18.44
N GLY A 135 -15.04 -0.21 18.22
CA GLY A 135 -14.60 0.82 19.16
C GLY A 135 -13.10 0.83 19.36
N VAL A 136 -12.32 0.88 18.26
CA VAL A 136 -10.88 1.12 18.31
C VAL A 136 -10.59 2.55 18.78
N ASP A 137 -9.44 2.79 19.39
CA ASP A 137 -8.99 4.13 19.77
C ASP A 137 -8.35 4.85 18.56
N TYR A 138 -7.66 4.09 17.71
CA TYR A 138 -7.02 4.59 16.47
C TYR A 138 -7.31 3.71 15.27
N LEU A 139 -7.48 4.35 14.13
CA LEU A 139 -7.61 3.73 12.81
C LEU A 139 -6.42 4.15 11.94
N LEU A 140 -5.57 3.20 11.56
CA LEU A 140 -4.44 3.42 10.67
C LEU A 140 -4.82 2.95 9.27
N ILE A 141 -4.52 3.77 8.24
CA ILE A 141 -4.97 3.52 6.87
C ILE A 141 -3.84 3.72 5.87
N SER A 142 -3.50 2.67 5.11
CA SER A 142 -2.81 2.73 3.83
C SER A 142 -3.80 2.36 2.72
N ALA A 143 -4.28 3.35 2.00
CA ALA A 143 -5.43 3.22 1.11
C ALA A 143 -5.09 2.50 -0.21
N ALA A 144 -5.97 1.63 -0.67
CA ALA A 144 -5.88 1.00 -1.99
C ALA A 144 -6.24 1.97 -3.14
N ASP A 145 -7.03 3.01 -2.84
CA ASP A 145 -7.41 4.09 -3.75
C ASP A 145 -7.55 5.38 -2.95
N THR A 146 -7.25 6.53 -3.55
CA THR A 146 -7.33 7.83 -2.86
C THR A 146 -8.76 8.27 -2.58
N ALA A 147 -9.73 7.82 -3.36
CA ALA A 147 -11.10 8.32 -3.35
C ALA A 147 -12.04 7.58 -2.37
N GLY A 148 -13.13 8.23 -1.98
CA GLY A 148 -14.27 7.59 -1.29
C GLY A 148 -14.17 7.50 0.23
N TRP A 149 -13.15 8.04 0.85
CA TRP A 149 -12.88 7.91 2.30
C TRP A 149 -13.65 8.89 3.20
N GLU A 150 -14.10 10.04 2.67
CA GLU A 150 -14.66 11.13 3.47
C GLU A 150 -15.79 10.70 4.43
N SER A 151 -16.72 9.85 3.95
CA SER A 151 -17.85 9.40 4.77
C SER A 151 -17.41 8.58 5.99
N VAL A 152 -16.56 7.57 5.79
CA VAL A 152 -16.12 6.70 6.89
C VAL A 152 -15.18 7.43 7.86
N LEU A 153 -14.39 8.39 7.38
CA LEU A 153 -13.57 9.23 8.25
C LEU A 153 -14.42 10.20 9.09
N THR A 154 -15.52 10.70 8.55
CA THR A 154 -16.50 11.50 9.28
C THR A 154 -17.16 10.67 10.41
N ASP A 155 -17.48 9.40 10.13
CA ASP A 155 -17.99 8.47 11.13
C ASP A 155 -16.95 8.24 12.24
N ALA A 156 -15.68 7.99 11.89
CA ALA A 156 -14.59 7.82 12.86
C ALA A 156 -14.41 9.06 13.73
N GLN A 157 -14.43 10.25 13.14
CA GLN A 157 -14.33 11.51 13.87
C GLN A 157 -15.51 11.71 14.85
N THR A 158 -16.73 11.33 14.44
CA THR A 158 -17.94 11.43 15.28
C THR A 158 -17.86 10.53 16.51
N GLU A 159 -17.26 9.34 16.35
CA GLU A 159 -17.02 8.39 17.44
C GLU A 159 -15.77 8.73 18.27
N GLY A 160 -15.02 9.77 17.88
CA GLY A 160 -13.83 10.23 18.59
C GLY A 160 -12.61 9.33 18.37
N ILE A 161 -12.56 8.59 17.27
CA ILE A 161 -11.48 7.71 16.87
C ILE A 161 -10.40 8.53 16.16
N GLY A 162 -9.14 8.40 16.58
CA GLY A 162 -8.02 9.04 15.93
C GLY A 162 -7.67 8.34 14.62
N VAL A 163 -7.75 9.04 13.47
CA VAL A 163 -7.34 8.48 12.19
C VAL A 163 -5.92 8.91 11.86
N ILE A 164 -5.06 7.97 11.48
CA ILE A 164 -3.70 8.24 11.03
C ILE A 164 -3.50 7.57 9.67
N LEU A 165 -3.16 8.36 8.67
CA LEU A 165 -2.79 7.86 7.35
C LEU A 165 -1.31 7.46 7.35
N PHE A 166 -0.96 6.41 6.62
CA PHE A 166 0.42 6.02 6.43
C PHE A 166 0.65 5.51 5.00
N ASP A 167 1.90 5.57 4.55
CA ASP A 167 2.33 5.17 3.22
C ASP A 167 1.70 6.03 2.10
N ARG A 168 0.40 6.01 1.96
CA ARG A 168 -0.36 6.62 0.87
C ARG A 168 -1.28 7.74 1.36
N THR A 169 -1.43 8.79 0.58
CA THR A 169 -2.42 9.86 0.81
C THR A 169 -3.80 9.46 0.30
N ILE A 170 -4.83 10.21 0.72
CA ILE A 170 -6.21 10.06 0.26
C ILE A 170 -6.82 11.42 -0.11
N ASP A 171 -7.87 11.39 -0.92
CA ASP A 171 -8.69 12.56 -1.26
C ASP A 171 -9.76 12.76 -0.17
N ALA A 172 -9.37 13.36 0.95
CA ALA A 172 -10.29 13.72 2.02
C ALA A 172 -9.85 15.03 2.70
N PRO A 173 -10.80 15.78 3.30
CA PRO A 173 -10.48 16.95 4.09
C PRO A 173 -9.49 16.64 5.21
N GLU A 174 -8.47 17.48 5.35
CA GLU A 174 -7.41 17.25 6.33
C GLU A 174 -7.90 17.23 7.78
N ASP A 175 -9.00 17.86 8.11
CA ASP A 175 -9.59 17.86 9.45
C ASP A 175 -10.24 16.53 9.85
N LEU A 176 -10.36 15.59 8.93
CA LEU A 176 -10.90 14.25 9.18
C LEU A 176 -9.86 13.23 9.68
N TYR A 177 -8.58 13.55 9.67
CA TYR A 177 -7.54 12.67 10.23
C TYR A 177 -6.61 13.46 11.16
N ALA A 178 -6.00 12.77 12.12
CA ALA A 178 -5.13 13.37 13.12
C ALA A 178 -3.73 13.65 12.58
N ALA A 179 -3.20 12.72 11.80
CA ALA A 179 -1.86 12.83 11.19
C ALA A 179 -1.75 11.98 9.91
N SER A 180 -0.70 12.23 9.14
CA SER A 180 -0.29 11.39 8.02
C SER A 180 1.24 11.21 8.02
N ILE A 181 1.70 9.96 7.83
CA ILE A 181 3.10 9.58 7.68
C ILE A 181 3.23 8.95 6.31
N VAL A 182 3.69 9.71 5.32
CA VAL A 182 3.57 9.38 3.91
C VAL A 182 4.85 9.67 3.14
N SER A 183 5.01 8.99 1.99
CA SER A 183 6.02 9.32 1.00
C SER A 183 5.53 10.45 0.09
N ASP A 184 6.45 11.23 -0.45
CA ASP A 184 6.16 12.22 -1.50
C ASP A 184 6.30 11.55 -2.86
N MET A 185 5.23 10.91 -3.30
CA MET A 185 5.20 10.10 -4.52
C MET A 185 5.44 10.93 -5.80
N GLU A 186 5.09 12.22 -5.81
CA GLU A 186 5.43 13.12 -6.94
C GLU A 186 6.92 13.41 -6.96
N LYS A 187 7.54 13.63 -5.80
CA LYS A 187 8.98 13.83 -5.67
C LYS A 187 9.79 12.59 -6.02
N GLU A 188 9.31 11.39 -5.66
CA GLU A 188 9.92 10.14 -6.12
C GLU A 188 9.97 10.08 -7.65
N GLY A 189 8.81 10.30 -8.31
CA GLY A 189 8.72 10.34 -9.76
C GLY A 189 9.60 11.43 -10.37
N GLN A 190 9.61 12.65 -9.80
CA GLN A 190 10.44 13.76 -10.28
C GLN A 190 11.93 13.43 -10.16
N THR A 191 12.37 12.84 -9.04
CA THR A 191 13.78 12.44 -8.85
C THR A 191 14.21 11.41 -9.91
N ALA A 192 13.34 10.45 -10.25
CA ALA A 192 13.59 9.47 -11.30
C ALA A 192 13.67 10.11 -12.70
N VAL A 193 12.76 11.03 -12.99
CA VAL A 193 12.72 11.79 -14.27
C VAL A 193 13.94 12.71 -14.41
N ASP A 194 14.34 13.38 -13.34
CA ASP A 194 15.54 14.23 -13.33
C ASP A 194 16.79 13.37 -13.62
N TRP A 195 16.91 12.22 -12.95
CA TRP A 195 17.98 11.27 -13.22
C TRP A 195 17.99 10.79 -14.68
N LEU A 196 16.82 10.42 -15.22
CA LEU A 196 16.69 9.97 -16.61
C LEU A 196 17.07 11.07 -17.60
N THR A 197 16.66 12.31 -17.35
CA THR A 197 17.01 13.49 -18.14
C THR A 197 18.54 13.69 -18.21
N ASP A 198 19.23 13.46 -17.10
CA ASP A 198 20.69 13.59 -17.02
C ASP A 198 21.46 12.51 -17.81
N GLN A 199 20.80 11.45 -18.29
CA GLN A 199 21.41 10.47 -19.19
C GLN A 199 21.66 11.03 -20.59
N LYS A 200 21.00 12.14 -20.99
CA LYS A 200 21.22 12.90 -22.24
C LYS A 200 21.17 12.03 -23.50
N LEU A 201 20.15 11.16 -23.56
CA LEU A 201 19.91 10.34 -24.75
C LEU A 201 19.41 11.25 -25.89
N ASP A 202 19.77 10.89 -27.12
CA ASP A 202 19.25 11.55 -28.33
C ASP A 202 17.73 11.39 -28.43
N LYS A 203 17.20 10.24 -28.04
CA LYS A 203 15.79 9.91 -28.00
C LYS A 203 15.46 8.98 -26.83
N TYR A 204 14.32 9.23 -26.19
CA TYR A 204 13.75 8.41 -25.11
C TYR A 204 12.50 7.70 -25.62
N GLN A 205 12.59 6.39 -25.80
CA GLN A 205 11.52 5.51 -26.24
C GLN A 205 11.12 4.64 -25.06
N ILE A 206 10.05 5.04 -24.39
CA ILE A 206 9.74 4.61 -23.01
C ILE A 206 8.60 3.60 -23.02
N ILE A 207 8.83 2.40 -22.47
CA ILE A 207 7.77 1.53 -22.00
C ILE A 207 7.47 1.91 -20.55
N HIS A 208 6.27 2.37 -20.29
CA HIS A 208 5.81 2.75 -18.97
C HIS A 208 4.93 1.65 -18.37
N LEU A 209 5.40 1.07 -17.27
CA LEU A 209 4.71 0.05 -16.48
C LEU A 209 4.15 0.71 -15.22
N GLN A 210 2.84 0.94 -15.23
CA GLN A 210 2.15 1.61 -14.13
C GLN A 210 1.78 0.62 -13.02
N GLY A 211 1.75 1.12 -11.80
CA GLY A 211 1.25 0.41 -10.63
C GLY A 211 -0.27 0.18 -10.66
N ALA A 212 -0.84 -0.19 -9.52
CA ALA A 212 -2.28 -0.31 -9.37
C ALA A 212 -2.94 1.08 -9.51
N MET A 213 -3.89 1.18 -10.43
CA MET A 213 -4.53 2.44 -10.79
C MET A 213 -5.30 3.03 -9.61
N GLY A 214 -5.20 4.35 -9.43
CA GLY A 214 -5.90 5.09 -8.37
C GLY A 214 -5.11 5.19 -7.05
N THR A 215 -3.97 4.51 -6.92
CA THR A 215 -3.10 4.66 -5.74
C THR A 215 -2.28 5.94 -5.81
N ALA A 216 -1.96 6.54 -4.66
CA ALA A 216 -1.13 7.74 -4.60
C ALA A 216 0.24 7.52 -5.27
N ALA A 217 0.86 6.34 -5.08
CA ALA A 217 2.15 6.00 -5.67
C ALA A 217 2.07 5.98 -7.21
N GLN A 218 1.07 5.30 -7.78
CA GLN A 218 0.88 5.29 -9.23
C GLN A 218 0.64 6.71 -9.75
N GLN A 219 -0.26 7.48 -9.12
CA GLN A 219 -0.58 8.83 -9.58
C GLN A 219 0.65 9.76 -9.56
N GLY A 220 1.45 9.74 -8.49
CA GLY A 220 2.62 10.61 -8.34
C GLY A 220 3.75 10.24 -9.30
N ARG A 221 4.12 8.96 -9.38
CA ARG A 221 5.19 8.47 -10.26
C ARG A 221 4.82 8.62 -11.74
N THR A 222 3.55 8.35 -12.10
CA THR A 222 3.02 8.58 -13.47
C THR A 222 3.06 10.05 -13.85
N LYS A 223 2.57 10.95 -13.00
CA LYS A 223 2.47 12.39 -13.28
C LYS A 223 3.81 13.00 -13.69
N ALA A 224 4.87 12.70 -12.95
CA ALA A 224 6.20 13.22 -13.24
C ALA A 224 6.70 12.81 -14.64
N LEU A 225 6.49 11.53 -15.00
CA LEU A 225 6.88 11.04 -16.33
C LEU A 225 6.01 11.64 -17.45
N GLU A 226 4.69 11.74 -17.25
CA GLU A 226 3.76 12.35 -18.21
C GLU A 226 4.13 13.82 -18.50
N GLU A 227 4.44 14.59 -17.46
CA GLU A 227 4.87 15.99 -17.60
C GLU A 227 6.19 16.07 -18.38
N ALA A 228 7.14 15.17 -18.12
CA ALA A 228 8.41 15.14 -18.86
C ALA A 228 8.21 14.75 -20.32
N VAL A 229 7.41 13.75 -20.63
CA VAL A 229 7.09 13.36 -22.02
C VAL A 229 6.37 14.49 -22.75
N ALA A 230 5.44 15.19 -22.10
CA ALA A 230 4.73 16.30 -22.69
C ALA A 230 5.63 17.54 -22.96
N ALA A 231 6.69 17.71 -22.17
CA ALA A 231 7.59 18.87 -22.26
C ALA A 231 8.76 18.68 -23.24
N ASN A 232 9.05 17.45 -23.68
CA ASN A 232 10.25 17.14 -24.46
C ASN A 232 9.94 16.41 -25.78
N ASP A 233 10.24 17.03 -26.91
CA ASP A 233 9.95 16.50 -28.25
C ASP A 233 10.68 15.17 -28.57
N ASN A 234 11.76 14.86 -27.85
CA ASN A 234 12.55 13.62 -28.03
C ASN A 234 12.16 12.51 -27.04
N TRP A 235 11.12 12.72 -26.26
CA TRP A 235 10.53 11.70 -25.37
C TRP A 235 9.23 11.17 -25.95
N GLU A 236 9.07 9.86 -26.01
CA GLU A 236 7.84 9.23 -26.48
C GLU A 236 7.53 7.94 -25.76
N TYR A 237 6.26 7.65 -25.55
CA TYR A 237 5.83 6.33 -25.10
C TYR A 237 5.84 5.33 -26.25
N VAL A 238 6.28 4.10 -25.97
CA VAL A 238 6.20 2.97 -26.89
C VAL A 238 4.91 2.20 -26.65
N GLY A 239 3.84 2.64 -27.24
CA GLY A 239 2.46 2.25 -26.91
C GLY A 239 1.90 3.15 -25.84
N GLU A 240 0.69 2.83 -25.38
CA GLU A 240 0.09 3.52 -24.23
C GLU A 240 0.70 2.98 -22.93
N PRO A 241 0.85 3.81 -21.87
CA PRO A 241 1.15 3.34 -20.53
C PRO A 241 0.19 2.21 -20.10
N GLN A 242 0.69 1.17 -19.46
CA GLN A 242 -0.11 0.02 -19.07
C GLN A 242 0.09 -0.33 -17.60
N THR A 243 -1.03 -0.56 -16.89
CA THR A 243 -0.94 -1.03 -15.51
C THR A 243 -0.52 -2.50 -15.45
N ALA A 244 0.52 -2.77 -14.70
CA ALA A 244 0.93 -4.12 -14.32
C ALA A 244 0.58 -4.43 -12.85
N GLU A 245 -0.11 -3.49 -12.15
CA GLU A 245 -0.66 -3.70 -10.80
C GLU A 245 0.37 -4.21 -9.79
N TRP A 246 1.58 -3.64 -9.79
CA TRP A 246 2.74 -4.02 -8.98
C TRP A 246 3.27 -5.45 -9.23
N ASN A 247 2.82 -6.13 -10.28
CA ASN A 247 3.01 -7.55 -10.51
C ASN A 247 4.04 -7.85 -11.61
N ALA A 248 5.05 -8.65 -11.28
CA ALA A 248 6.13 -9.04 -12.19
C ALA A 248 5.65 -9.80 -13.44
N GLU A 249 4.69 -10.72 -13.30
CA GLU A 249 4.22 -11.53 -14.44
C GLU A 249 3.43 -10.68 -15.44
N LYS A 250 2.60 -9.74 -14.96
CA LYS A 250 1.90 -8.78 -15.82
C LYS A 250 2.88 -7.87 -16.54
N ALA A 251 3.87 -7.33 -15.84
CA ALA A 251 4.93 -6.52 -16.44
C ALA A 251 5.69 -7.28 -17.51
N GLN A 252 6.07 -8.54 -17.25
CA GLN A 252 6.70 -9.40 -18.22
C GLN A 252 5.86 -9.58 -19.48
N GLN A 253 4.55 -9.79 -19.35
CA GLN A 253 3.63 -9.94 -20.48
C GLN A 253 3.54 -8.66 -21.31
N ILE A 254 3.48 -7.50 -20.67
CA ILE A 254 3.42 -6.19 -21.34
C ILE A 254 4.69 -5.95 -22.16
N VAL A 255 5.87 -6.16 -21.55
CA VAL A 255 7.16 -5.97 -22.23
C VAL A 255 7.36 -7.01 -23.35
N GLN A 256 6.95 -8.27 -23.13
CA GLN A 256 7.01 -9.29 -24.19
C GLN A 256 6.14 -8.89 -25.38
N ALA A 257 4.93 -8.35 -25.14
CA ALA A 257 4.06 -7.86 -26.23
C ALA A 257 4.70 -6.67 -26.99
N ALA A 258 5.38 -5.77 -26.29
CA ALA A 258 6.12 -4.68 -26.93
C ALA A 258 7.26 -5.22 -27.82
N ILE A 259 8.04 -6.18 -27.33
CA ILE A 259 9.10 -6.87 -28.10
C ILE A 259 8.51 -7.55 -29.35
N ASP A 260 7.43 -8.31 -29.19
CA ASP A 260 6.78 -9.05 -30.29
C ASP A 260 6.18 -8.10 -31.35
N SER A 261 5.85 -6.86 -30.97
CA SER A 261 5.36 -5.83 -31.89
C SER A 261 6.47 -5.28 -32.81
N GLY A 262 7.74 -5.55 -32.49
CA GLY A 262 8.90 -5.05 -33.24
C GLY A 262 9.15 -3.55 -33.11
N LYS A 263 8.54 -2.90 -32.11
CA LYS A 263 8.80 -1.48 -31.83
C LYS A 263 10.13 -1.32 -31.10
N GLU A 264 10.87 -0.29 -31.46
CA GLU A 264 12.10 0.07 -30.75
C GLU A 264 11.78 0.77 -29.45
N PHE A 265 12.54 0.46 -28.39
CA PHE A 265 12.51 1.14 -27.10
C PHE A 265 13.89 1.10 -26.45
N ASN A 266 14.18 2.04 -25.57
CA ASN A 266 15.45 2.12 -24.86
C ASN A 266 15.31 2.47 -23.38
N VAL A 267 14.07 2.60 -22.87
CA VAL A 267 13.80 2.85 -21.46
C VAL A 267 12.62 1.99 -20.99
N ILE A 268 12.81 1.29 -19.89
CA ILE A 268 11.73 0.72 -19.07
C ILE A 268 11.61 1.59 -17.83
N TYR A 269 10.50 2.30 -17.71
CA TYR A 269 10.11 3.00 -16.49
C TYR A 269 9.06 2.15 -15.78
N ALA A 270 9.48 1.41 -14.77
CA ALA A 270 8.60 0.58 -13.96
C ALA A 270 8.37 1.26 -12.61
N GLU A 271 7.11 1.45 -12.21
CA GLU A 271 6.75 2.16 -11.00
C GLU A 271 7.00 1.36 -9.72
N ASN A 272 7.52 0.12 -9.82
CA ASN A 272 8.16 -0.61 -8.72
C ASN A 272 9.16 -1.66 -9.20
N ASP A 273 9.91 -2.23 -8.27
CA ASP A 273 10.97 -3.21 -8.52
C ASP A 273 10.44 -4.55 -9.05
N ASP A 274 9.32 -5.04 -8.53
CA ASP A 274 8.74 -6.30 -8.99
C ASP A 274 8.35 -6.22 -10.47
N MET A 275 7.80 -5.09 -10.91
CA MET A 275 7.50 -4.86 -12.33
C MET A 275 8.78 -4.70 -13.17
N ALA A 276 9.82 -4.00 -12.66
CA ALA A 276 11.11 -3.91 -13.33
C ALA A 276 11.75 -5.30 -13.51
N LYS A 277 11.69 -6.15 -12.48
CA LYS A 277 12.12 -7.55 -12.55
C LYS A 277 11.37 -8.35 -13.62
N GLY A 278 10.07 -8.15 -13.72
CA GLY A 278 9.24 -8.76 -14.77
C GLY A 278 9.66 -8.31 -16.17
N ALA A 279 9.91 -7.01 -16.33
CA ALA A 279 10.41 -6.44 -17.58
C ALA A 279 11.76 -7.04 -17.99
N VAL A 280 12.72 -7.11 -17.07
CA VAL A 280 14.04 -7.73 -17.28
C VAL A 280 13.91 -9.18 -17.72
N ALA A 281 13.01 -9.97 -17.11
CA ALA A 281 12.78 -11.35 -17.51
C ALA A 281 12.30 -11.49 -18.97
N ALA A 282 11.54 -10.51 -19.49
CA ALA A 282 11.16 -10.49 -20.91
C ALA A 282 12.35 -10.12 -21.82
N LEU A 283 13.17 -9.15 -21.42
CA LEU A 283 14.38 -8.73 -22.16
C LEU A 283 15.39 -9.87 -22.26
N ASP A 284 15.70 -10.54 -21.15
CA ASP A 284 16.60 -11.68 -21.08
C ASP A 284 16.18 -12.82 -22.01
N LYS A 285 14.88 -13.15 -21.96
CA LYS A 285 14.30 -14.19 -22.83
C LYS A 285 14.46 -13.84 -24.31
N ALA A 286 14.40 -12.55 -24.65
CA ALA A 286 14.56 -12.05 -26.02
C ALA A 286 16.04 -11.78 -26.38
N ASN A 287 16.99 -11.95 -25.46
CA ASN A 287 18.40 -11.59 -25.58
C ASN A 287 18.61 -10.10 -25.92
N ILE A 288 17.81 -9.22 -25.34
CA ILE A 288 17.95 -7.77 -25.44
C ILE A 288 18.83 -7.29 -24.28
N SER A 289 19.92 -6.57 -24.59
CA SER A 289 20.84 -6.09 -23.57
C SER A 289 20.25 -4.92 -22.78
N HIS A 290 20.43 -4.93 -21.46
CA HIS A 290 19.89 -3.91 -20.57
C HIS A 290 20.86 -3.57 -19.43
N GLY A 291 20.68 -2.42 -18.81
CA GLY A 291 21.52 -1.94 -17.71
C GLY A 291 22.57 -0.91 -18.14
N VAL A 292 23.63 -0.79 -17.35
CA VAL A 292 24.67 0.22 -17.55
C VAL A 292 25.43 -0.02 -18.84
N ASP A 293 25.52 1.02 -19.67
CA ASP A 293 26.18 1.00 -21.00
C ASP A 293 25.60 -0.06 -21.96
N LYS A 294 24.28 -0.34 -21.84
CA LYS A 294 23.54 -1.28 -22.68
C LYS A 294 22.42 -0.58 -23.45
N ASP A 295 21.64 -1.38 -24.22
CA ASP A 295 20.64 -0.87 -25.15
C ASP A 295 19.39 -0.33 -24.41
N VAL A 296 19.04 -0.89 -23.25
CA VAL A 296 17.84 -0.54 -22.51
C VAL A 296 18.16 -0.12 -21.07
N ILE A 297 17.72 1.07 -20.70
CA ILE A 297 17.73 1.58 -19.33
C ILE A 297 16.61 0.91 -18.52
N ILE A 298 16.93 0.41 -17.32
CA ILE A 298 15.97 -0.15 -16.38
C ILE A 298 15.86 0.75 -15.16
N MET A 299 14.63 1.14 -14.85
CA MET A 299 14.30 1.95 -13.66
C MET A 299 13.26 1.23 -12.81
N GLY A 300 13.46 1.23 -11.51
CA GLY A 300 12.57 0.69 -10.48
C GLY A 300 12.32 1.67 -9.36
N PHE A 301 11.48 1.27 -8.42
CA PHE A 301 11.20 1.95 -7.16
C PHE A 301 10.97 0.90 -6.07
N ASP A 302 11.15 1.27 -4.82
CA ASP A 302 10.97 0.62 -3.54
C ASP A 302 12.31 0.30 -2.85
N CYS A 303 13.39 0.11 -3.60
CA CYS A 303 14.70 -0.30 -3.06
C CYS A 303 14.67 -1.67 -2.37
N ASN A 304 14.02 -2.68 -2.99
CA ASN A 304 14.21 -4.04 -2.53
C ASN A 304 15.70 -4.39 -2.54
N LYS A 305 16.21 -5.06 -1.50
CA LYS A 305 17.64 -5.39 -1.37
C LYS A 305 18.18 -6.08 -2.63
N TRP A 306 17.42 -7.03 -3.16
CA TRP A 306 17.79 -7.74 -4.40
C TRP A 306 17.82 -6.81 -5.63
N ALA A 307 16.96 -5.77 -5.69
CA ALA A 307 16.96 -4.78 -6.77
C ALA A 307 18.19 -3.86 -6.69
N LEU A 308 18.54 -3.40 -5.47
CA LEU A 308 19.77 -2.65 -5.26
C LEU A 308 21.05 -3.47 -5.55
N GLU A 309 21.02 -4.80 -5.32
CA GLU A 309 22.11 -5.70 -5.73
C GLU A 309 22.22 -5.78 -7.27
N GLU A 310 21.10 -5.87 -8.00
CA GLU A 310 21.07 -5.82 -9.47
C GLU A 310 21.52 -4.45 -9.99
N LEU A 311 21.11 -3.36 -9.34
CA LEU A 311 21.56 -2.01 -9.64
C LEU A 311 23.07 -1.90 -9.50
N LYS A 312 23.64 -2.36 -8.39
CA LYS A 312 25.08 -2.35 -8.16
C LYS A 312 25.87 -3.24 -9.13
N ALA A 313 25.29 -4.35 -9.55
CA ALA A 313 25.87 -5.21 -10.58
C ALA A 313 25.86 -4.57 -11.97
N GLY A 314 25.16 -3.45 -12.17
CA GLY A 314 24.99 -2.76 -13.43
C GLY A 314 23.96 -3.38 -14.35
N ASN A 315 23.12 -4.29 -13.85
CA ASN A 315 22.02 -4.89 -14.60
C ASN A 315 20.82 -3.96 -14.70
N TRP A 316 20.68 -3.05 -13.73
CA TRP A 316 19.72 -1.95 -13.70
C TRP A 316 20.45 -0.62 -13.72
N ASN A 317 19.72 0.49 -13.86
CA ASN A 317 20.30 1.82 -13.99
C ASN A 317 19.93 2.76 -12.87
N TYR A 318 18.68 2.70 -12.39
CA TYR A 318 18.14 3.57 -11.37
C TYR A 318 17.13 2.82 -10.49
N ASP A 319 17.10 3.17 -9.20
CA ASP A 319 16.09 2.73 -8.25
C ASP A 319 15.73 3.86 -7.31
N GLY A 320 14.42 4.18 -7.20
CA GLY A 320 13.88 5.20 -6.32
C GLY A 320 13.46 4.59 -4.99
N GLN A 321 13.93 5.16 -3.88
CA GLN A 321 13.49 4.71 -2.56
C GLN A 321 12.03 5.05 -2.33
N CYS A 322 11.27 4.09 -1.78
CA CYS A 322 10.02 4.27 -1.06
C CYS A 322 10.18 3.57 0.29
N ASN A 323 10.07 4.32 1.39
CA ASN A 323 10.45 3.80 2.71
C ASN A 323 9.26 3.13 3.42
N PRO A 324 9.25 1.80 3.65
CA PRO A 324 8.16 1.09 4.29
C PRO A 324 8.15 1.18 5.83
N PHE A 325 9.23 1.68 6.46
CA PHE A 325 9.42 1.65 7.91
C PHE A 325 8.80 2.86 8.61
N GLN A 326 7.47 2.91 8.63
CA GLN A 326 6.71 4.05 9.15
C GLN A 326 6.15 3.83 10.56
N SER A 327 6.12 2.58 11.04
CA SER A 327 5.43 2.18 12.27
C SER A 327 5.91 2.93 13.52
N LYS A 328 7.21 3.24 13.59
CA LYS A 328 7.77 4.02 14.70
C LYS A 328 7.21 5.43 14.73
N TYR A 329 7.13 6.10 13.58
CA TYR A 329 6.59 7.47 13.49
C TYR A 329 5.10 7.47 13.88
N ILE A 330 4.34 6.49 13.42
CA ILE A 330 2.93 6.31 13.79
C ILE A 330 2.79 6.11 15.30
N SER A 331 3.60 5.22 15.89
CA SER A 331 3.59 4.96 17.33
C SER A 331 3.93 6.20 18.14
N ASP A 332 4.91 6.99 17.70
CA ASP A 332 5.29 8.23 18.37
C ASP A 332 4.17 9.28 18.30
N VAL A 333 3.50 9.41 17.13
CA VAL A 333 2.30 10.26 16.97
C VAL A 333 1.19 9.83 17.94
N ILE A 334 0.88 8.54 18.03
CA ILE A 334 -0.13 8.04 18.98
C ILE A 334 0.22 8.42 20.42
N LYS A 335 1.49 8.24 20.83
CA LYS A 335 1.95 8.59 22.18
C LYS A 335 1.79 10.08 22.49
N GLU A 336 2.10 10.96 21.52
CA GLU A 336 1.90 12.40 21.67
C GLU A 336 0.42 12.75 21.84
N LEU A 337 -0.48 12.13 21.05
CA LEU A 337 -1.92 12.33 21.15
C LEU A 337 -2.49 11.81 22.47
N GLU A 338 -2.05 10.64 22.94
CA GLU A 338 -2.44 10.07 24.25
C GLU A 338 -1.95 10.93 25.44
N ALA A 339 -0.81 11.57 25.29
CA ALA A 339 -0.31 12.54 26.28
C ALA A 339 -1.10 13.87 26.28
N GLY A 340 -2.02 14.06 25.32
CA GLY A 340 -2.80 15.29 25.16
C GLY A 340 -2.01 16.43 24.54
N ASN A 341 -0.90 16.13 23.89
CA ASN A 341 -0.07 17.10 23.20
C ASN A 341 -0.67 17.47 21.82
N THR A 342 -0.37 18.67 21.36
CA THR A 342 -0.62 19.08 19.99
C THR A 342 0.56 18.69 19.13
N LEU A 343 0.32 18.03 18.01
CA LEU A 343 1.37 17.66 17.07
C LEU A 343 2.00 18.94 16.48
N SER A 344 3.34 18.96 16.40
CA SER A 344 4.08 20.06 15.77
C SER A 344 3.84 20.12 14.28
N GLU A 345 3.72 18.95 13.65
CA GLU A 345 3.41 18.76 12.24
C GLU A 345 2.35 17.68 12.11
N LYS A 346 1.37 17.94 11.25
CA LYS A 346 0.29 16.99 10.95
C LYS A 346 0.73 15.95 9.93
N THR A 347 1.54 16.36 8.97
CA THR A 347 2.08 15.51 7.91
C THR A 347 3.57 15.33 8.11
N ILE A 348 4.01 14.10 8.25
CA ILE A 348 5.41 13.69 8.26
C ILE A 348 5.67 13.06 6.90
N VAL A 349 6.50 13.76 6.10
CA VAL A 349 6.94 13.24 4.81
C VAL A 349 8.24 12.48 5.02
N MET A 350 8.28 11.22 4.57
CA MET A 350 9.48 10.39 4.65
C MET A 350 10.58 10.97 3.77
N GLU A 351 11.80 11.01 4.29
CA GLU A 351 12.97 11.40 3.49
C GLU A 351 13.39 10.21 2.62
N GLU A 352 13.38 10.41 1.31
CA GLU A 352 13.66 9.38 0.32
C GLU A 352 14.59 9.92 -0.78
N LYS A 353 15.34 9.03 -1.42
CA LYS A 353 16.32 9.38 -2.46
C LYS A 353 16.32 8.37 -3.60
N GLY A 354 16.91 8.76 -4.74
CA GLY A 354 17.21 7.86 -5.84
C GLY A 354 18.62 7.30 -5.76
N PHE A 355 18.82 6.10 -6.27
CA PHE A 355 20.11 5.42 -6.41
C PHE A 355 20.47 5.21 -7.87
N ASP A 356 21.71 5.54 -8.20
CA ASP A 356 22.30 5.37 -9.54
C ASP A 356 23.31 4.20 -9.51
N ALA A 357 23.22 3.32 -10.48
CA ALA A 357 24.08 2.15 -10.61
C ALA A 357 25.59 2.47 -10.58
N LYS A 358 25.99 3.68 -11.02
CA LYS A 358 27.38 4.10 -11.06
C LYS A 358 27.91 4.60 -9.73
N THR A 359 27.02 4.88 -8.77
CA THR A 359 27.39 5.52 -7.49
C THR A 359 27.00 4.73 -6.26
N ILE A 360 26.07 3.77 -6.38
CA ILE A 360 25.58 2.96 -5.27
C ILE A 360 26.70 2.16 -4.60
N THR A 361 26.68 2.11 -3.27
CA THR A 361 27.67 1.42 -2.43
C THR A 361 27.07 0.21 -1.72
N ASP A 362 27.91 -0.67 -1.15
CA ASP A 362 27.43 -1.77 -0.28
C ASP A 362 26.73 -1.22 0.95
N GLN A 363 27.20 -0.07 1.46
CA GLN A 363 26.57 0.57 2.62
C GLN A 363 25.17 1.09 2.29
N ASP A 364 24.94 1.62 1.08
CA ASP A 364 23.59 2.02 0.65
C ASP A 364 22.64 0.81 0.62
N ILE A 365 23.12 -0.35 0.14
CA ILE A 365 22.29 -1.58 0.12
C ILE A 365 21.95 -2.05 1.54
N GLU A 366 22.89 -1.94 2.48
CA GLU A 366 22.64 -2.33 3.88
C GLU A 366 21.72 -1.32 4.61
N ASP A 367 21.83 -0.03 4.31
CA ASP A 367 21.09 1.03 5.00
C ASP A 367 19.66 1.21 4.44
N PHE A 368 19.45 0.97 3.14
CA PHE A 368 18.19 1.28 2.44
C PHE A 368 17.51 0.08 1.77
N GLY A 369 18.19 -1.06 1.65
CA GLY A 369 17.59 -2.29 1.10
C GLY A 369 16.54 -2.90 2.05
N ILE A 370 15.34 -3.14 1.51
CA ILE A 370 14.20 -3.72 2.24
C ILE A 370 14.04 -5.20 1.93
#